data_3acc4a399be4997a8a3149388986b97d
#
_entry.id   3acc4a399be4997a8a3149388986b97d
#
_cell.length_a   1.000
_cell.length_b   1.000
_cell.length_c   1.000
_cell.angle_alpha   90.00
_cell.angle_beta   90.00
_cell.angle_gamma   90.00
#
_symmetry.space_group_name_H-M   'P 1'
#
loop_
_entity.id
_entity.type
_entity.pdbx_description
1 polymer ?
#
loop_
_entity_poly.entity_id
_entity_poly.type
_entity_poly.pdbx_seq_one_letter_code
_entity_poly.pdbx_strand_id
1 'polypeptide(L)'
;MRYDTIIIGGGLSGLTAGITLAKAGQKVCIVSAGQSSLHFHSGSFDLLGYDADGEVVTHPLQAIADLKAEHPYSKIGISNIEHLASQAKTLLSEAGISVMGNYEQNHYRVTPLGTLKPAWLTTEGYAMIDGPERLPWKKVELLNIQGFMDFPTQFIAENLRMIGVECQIKTFTTDELSAARQSPTEMRATNIAKVLANKDALHKVSERINAISGDSDALLLPAVLGFSNAESLDEMKQWIKKPVQYIATLPPSVSGVRTTILLKRLFAQAGGTLLVGDSATTGQFSGNHLVSITTDHLPDEKLYADHFILASGSFMSHGIRSNYAGVYEPVFKLDVDAAEKHDDWSVTNAFEAQPYMEFGVHTDKDFHVTKDGKNIENLYAIGSVLSGHNSIKHADGTGVSLLTALYVAKKITGKG
;
A
#
# COMPACT_ATOMS: atom_id res chain seq x y z
N MET A 1 3.72 24.88 18.03
CA MET A 1 3.24 25.19 16.64
C MET A 1 1.75 24.88 16.53
N ARG A 2 0.98 25.55 15.62
CA ARG A 2 -0.46 25.29 15.44
C ARG A 2 -0.79 24.96 13.98
N TYR A 3 -1.63 23.95 13.81
CA TYR A 3 -2.15 23.43 12.54
C TYR A 3 -3.68 23.34 12.61
N ASP A 4 -4.35 23.18 11.47
CA ASP A 4 -5.77 22.84 11.44
C ASP A 4 -5.94 21.34 11.71
N THR A 5 -5.08 20.50 11.08
CA THR A 5 -5.08 19.06 11.30
C THR A 5 -3.66 18.52 11.48
N ILE A 6 -3.49 17.64 12.49
CA ILE A 6 -2.26 16.84 12.69
C ILE A 6 -2.58 15.37 12.45
N ILE A 7 -1.73 14.70 11.65
CA ILE A 7 -1.87 13.28 11.31
C ILE A 7 -0.68 12.50 11.89
N ILE A 8 -0.94 11.46 12.63
CA ILE A 8 0.08 10.57 13.21
C ILE A 8 0.22 9.32 12.32
N GLY A 9 1.27 9.29 11.52
CA GLY A 9 1.57 8.21 10.57
C GLY A 9 1.66 8.70 9.13
N GLY A 10 2.82 8.49 8.49
CA GLY A 10 3.13 8.89 7.11
C GLY A 10 2.99 7.74 6.09
N GLY A 11 2.08 6.79 6.34
CA GLY A 11 1.72 5.71 5.42
C GLY A 11 0.70 6.13 4.36
N LEU A 12 0.14 5.13 3.65
CA LEU A 12 -0.83 5.37 2.57
C LEU A 12 -2.03 6.18 3.06
N SER A 13 -2.64 5.79 4.19
CA SER A 13 -3.81 6.47 4.74
C SER A 13 -3.48 7.90 5.20
N GLY A 14 -2.38 8.09 5.93
CA GLY A 14 -1.99 9.42 6.41
C GLY A 14 -1.64 10.39 5.29
N LEU A 15 -0.91 9.94 4.26
CA LEU A 15 -0.60 10.75 3.08
C LEU A 15 -1.87 11.08 2.28
N THR A 16 -2.79 10.12 2.10
CA THR A 16 -4.06 10.35 1.40
C THR A 16 -4.92 11.39 2.12
N ALA A 17 -5.10 11.25 3.44
CA ALA A 17 -5.84 12.25 4.23
C ALA A 17 -5.16 13.62 4.20
N GLY A 18 -3.83 13.63 4.38
CA GLY A 18 -3.03 14.86 4.38
C GLY A 18 -3.12 15.62 3.06
N ILE A 19 -2.98 14.94 1.93
CA ILE A 19 -3.13 15.53 0.59
C ILE A 19 -4.53 16.11 0.42
N THR A 20 -5.55 15.36 0.80
CA THR A 20 -6.95 15.77 0.64
C THR A 20 -7.27 17.01 1.46
N LEU A 21 -6.85 17.05 2.72
CA LEU A 21 -7.03 18.18 3.62
C LEU A 21 -6.22 19.42 3.20
N ALA A 22 -4.95 19.23 2.81
CA ALA A 22 -4.11 20.33 2.35
C ALA A 22 -4.65 20.96 1.05
N LYS A 23 -5.14 20.15 0.10
CA LYS A 23 -5.83 20.63 -1.12
C LYS A 23 -7.14 21.36 -0.80
N ALA A 24 -7.77 21.06 0.32
CA ALA A 24 -8.94 21.77 0.79
C ALA A 24 -8.61 23.11 1.50
N GLY A 25 -7.31 23.47 1.59
CA GLY A 25 -6.82 24.72 2.16
C GLY A 25 -6.47 24.65 3.65
N GLN A 26 -6.45 23.48 4.25
CA GLN A 26 -6.04 23.32 5.65
C GLN A 26 -4.51 23.33 5.80
N LYS A 27 -4.04 23.86 6.90
CA LYS A 27 -2.65 23.74 7.37
C LYS A 27 -2.46 22.38 8.03
N VAL A 28 -1.87 21.42 7.31
CA VAL A 28 -1.74 20.04 7.74
C VAL A 28 -0.29 19.71 8.11
N CYS A 29 -0.11 18.97 9.22
CA CYS A 29 1.15 18.39 9.61
C CYS A 29 1.01 16.87 9.71
N ILE A 30 1.94 16.10 9.08
CA ILE A 30 2.08 14.66 9.27
C ILE A 30 3.33 14.41 10.12
N VAL A 31 3.17 13.68 11.23
CA VAL A 31 4.28 13.17 12.06
C VAL A 31 4.53 11.71 11.67
N SER A 32 5.74 11.37 11.26
CA SER A 32 6.07 10.04 10.75
C SER A 32 7.39 9.51 11.32
N ALA A 33 7.33 8.42 12.05
CA ALA A 33 8.48 7.78 12.68
C ALA A 33 9.54 7.26 11.69
N GLY A 34 9.15 7.01 10.43
CA GLY A 34 10.10 6.51 9.43
C GLY A 34 9.42 5.92 8.21
N GLN A 35 9.96 4.79 7.75
CA GLN A 35 9.42 4.08 6.59
C GLN A 35 8.14 3.34 6.98
N SER A 36 7.09 3.53 6.17
CA SER A 36 5.82 2.82 6.33
C SER A 36 5.81 1.48 5.59
N SER A 37 4.79 0.65 5.86
CA SER A 37 4.52 -0.58 5.12
C SER A 37 4.33 -0.38 3.61
N LEU A 38 4.14 0.87 3.17
CA LEU A 38 4.05 1.23 1.75
C LEU A 38 5.32 0.84 0.95
N HIS A 39 6.49 0.73 1.61
CA HIS A 39 7.73 0.22 0.99
C HIS A 39 7.63 -1.26 0.55
N PHE A 40 6.69 -2.01 1.10
CA PHE A 40 6.41 -3.41 0.73
C PHE A 40 5.31 -3.52 -0.33
N HIS A 41 4.77 -2.39 -0.78
CA HIS A 41 3.67 -2.34 -1.74
C HIS A 41 4.08 -2.93 -3.10
N SER A 42 3.26 -3.83 -3.63
CA SER A 42 3.55 -4.59 -4.84
C SER A 42 3.17 -3.89 -6.16
N GLY A 43 2.72 -2.63 -6.10
CA GLY A 43 2.22 -1.90 -7.27
C GLY A 43 0.76 -2.17 -7.60
N SER A 44 0.02 -2.89 -6.73
CA SER A 44 -1.44 -3.09 -6.88
C SER A 44 -2.17 -2.69 -5.61
N PHE A 45 -3.39 -2.19 -5.76
CA PHE A 45 -4.27 -1.79 -4.68
C PHE A 45 -5.46 -2.74 -4.64
N ASP A 46 -5.75 -3.26 -3.47
CA ASP A 46 -6.82 -4.22 -3.23
C ASP A 46 -8.01 -3.46 -2.64
N LEU A 47 -9.24 -3.68 -3.12
CA LEU A 47 -10.48 -3.14 -2.52
C LEU A 47 -11.09 -4.20 -1.58
N LEU A 48 -11.47 -5.33 -2.13
CA LEU A 48 -11.85 -6.56 -1.43
C LEU A 48 -11.57 -7.73 -2.38
N GLY A 49 -10.56 -8.54 -2.09
CA GLY A 49 -10.12 -9.62 -2.97
C GLY A 49 -10.71 -10.98 -2.64
N TYR A 50 -11.03 -11.20 -1.36
CA TYR A 50 -11.58 -12.47 -0.87
C TYR A 50 -12.71 -12.21 0.14
N ASP A 51 -13.70 -13.09 0.12
CA ASP A 51 -14.79 -13.08 1.08
C ASP A 51 -14.42 -13.75 2.42
N ALA A 52 -15.41 -13.91 3.31
CA ALA A 52 -15.22 -14.52 4.62
C ALA A 52 -14.78 -16.00 4.55
N ASP A 53 -15.18 -16.70 3.51
CA ASP A 53 -14.87 -18.12 3.28
C ASP A 53 -13.53 -18.31 2.56
N GLY A 54 -12.92 -17.21 2.09
CA GLY A 54 -11.64 -17.20 1.35
C GLY A 54 -11.82 -17.40 -0.16
N GLU A 55 -13.04 -17.32 -0.66
CA GLU A 55 -13.34 -17.38 -2.08
C GLU A 55 -13.01 -16.05 -2.76
N VAL A 56 -12.62 -16.13 -4.03
CA VAL A 56 -12.23 -14.94 -4.79
C VAL A 56 -13.44 -14.06 -5.08
N VAL A 57 -13.33 -12.80 -4.72
CA VAL A 57 -14.33 -11.77 -5.02
C VAL A 57 -14.09 -11.17 -6.40
N THR A 58 -15.02 -11.41 -7.33
CA THR A 58 -15.00 -10.81 -8.67
C THR A 58 -15.60 -9.40 -8.66
N HIS A 59 -16.72 -9.19 -7.94
CA HIS A 59 -17.45 -7.92 -7.87
C HIS A 59 -17.37 -7.34 -6.45
N PRO A 60 -16.35 -6.52 -6.14
CA PRO A 60 -16.08 -6.09 -4.77
C PRO A 60 -17.21 -5.26 -4.15
N LEU A 61 -17.92 -4.42 -4.92
CA LEU A 61 -19.03 -3.63 -4.36
C LEU A 61 -20.19 -4.51 -3.86
N GLN A 62 -20.45 -5.62 -4.53
CA GLN A 62 -21.50 -6.56 -4.11
C GLN A 62 -21.09 -7.29 -2.83
N ALA A 63 -19.85 -7.79 -2.78
CA ALA A 63 -19.35 -8.51 -1.62
C ALA A 63 -19.14 -7.61 -0.38
N ILE A 64 -18.86 -6.32 -0.57
CA ILE A 64 -18.74 -5.34 0.53
C ILE A 64 -20.08 -5.19 1.27
N ALA A 65 -21.22 -5.37 0.61
CA ALA A 65 -22.54 -5.28 1.24
C ALA A 65 -22.78 -6.37 2.30
N ASP A 66 -22.09 -7.51 2.20
CA ASP A 66 -22.21 -8.67 3.08
C ASP A 66 -21.20 -8.65 4.25
N LEU A 67 -20.33 -7.64 4.33
CA LEU A 67 -19.36 -7.52 5.40
C LEU A 67 -20.02 -7.21 6.75
N LYS A 68 -19.37 -7.65 7.83
CA LYS A 68 -19.81 -7.39 9.21
C LYS A 68 -19.93 -5.88 9.49
N ALA A 69 -20.81 -5.49 10.40
CA ALA A 69 -21.05 -4.08 10.75
C ALA A 69 -19.78 -3.35 11.27
N GLU A 70 -18.88 -4.09 11.92
CA GLU A 70 -17.64 -3.58 12.46
C GLU A 70 -16.60 -3.25 11.39
N HIS A 71 -16.76 -3.82 10.18
CA HIS A 71 -15.81 -3.60 9.08
C HIS A 71 -15.79 -2.12 8.67
N PRO A 72 -14.59 -1.52 8.42
CA PRO A 72 -14.50 -0.11 8.04
C PRO A 72 -15.36 0.30 6.83
N TYR A 73 -15.54 -0.59 5.85
CA TYR A 73 -16.42 -0.32 4.71
C TYR A 73 -17.90 -0.24 5.08
N SER A 74 -18.34 -1.05 6.03
CA SER A 74 -19.73 -1.01 6.53
C SER A 74 -20.02 0.30 7.26
N LYS A 75 -19.02 0.85 7.97
CA LYS A 75 -19.10 2.19 8.61
C LYS A 75 -19.16 3.32 7.58
N ILE A 76 -18.40 3.23 6.48
CA ILE A 76 -18.44 4.19 5.36
C ILE A 76 -19.81 4.16 4.66
N GLY A 77 -20.37 2.96 4.49
CA GLY A 77 -21.59 2.71 3.74
C GLY A 77 -21.37 2.59 2.24
N ILE A 78 -22.05 1.62 1.63
CA ILE A 78 -21.84 1.22 0.22
C ILE A 78 -22.02 2.39 -0.77
N SER A 79 -22.96 3.30 -0.51
CA SER A 79 -23.22 4.46 -1.37
C SER A 79 -22.02 5.44 -1.45
N ASN A 80 -21.17 5.46 -0.45
CA ASN A 80 -19.97 6.29 -0.43
C ASN A 80 -18.76 5.59 -1.06
N ILE A 81 -18.69 4.24 -1.01
CA ILE A 81 -17.53 3.45 -1.47
C ILE A 81 -17.22 3.73 -2.94
N GLU A 82 -18.22 3.69 -3.82
CA GLU A 82 -18.06 3.94 -5.26
C GLU A 82 -17.42 5.31 -5.54
N HIS A 83 -17.98 6.35 -4.92
CA HIS A 83 -17.46 7.70 -5.09
C HIS A 83 -16.04 7.86 -4.54
N LEU A 84 -15.76 7.32 -3.36
CA LEU A 84 -14.44 7.36 -2.73
C LEU A 84 -13.42 6.53 -3.52
N ALA A 85 -13.81 5.40 -4.10
CA ALA A 85 -12.95 4.59 -4.96
C ALA A 85 -12.54 5.35 -6.22
N SER A 86 -13.49 6.07 -6.84
CA SER A 86 -13.20 6.95 -7.98
C SER A 86 -12.25 8.10 -7.59
N GLN A 87 -12.46 8.72 -6.41
CA GLN A 87 -11.58 9.76 -5.89
C GLN A 87 -10.17 9.24 -5.57
N ALA A 88 -10.06 8.03 -5.02
CA ALA A 88 -8.76 7.41 -4.76
C ALA A 88 -7.96 7.22 -6.05
N LYS A 89 -8.60 6.73 -7.12
CA LYS A 89 -7.96 6.59 -8.43
C LYS A 89 -7.51 7.94 -9.00
N THR A 90 -8.33 8.97 -8.86
CA THR A 90 -7.98 10.34 -9.25
C THR A 90 -6.78 10.86 -8.48
N LEU A 91 -6.75 10.70 -7.15
CA LEU A 91 -5.63 11.13 -6.30
C LEU A 91 -4.32 10.43 -6.68
N LEU A 92 -4.37 9.11 -6.95
CA LEU A 92 -3.20 8.36 -7.42
C LEU A 92 -2.69 8.92 -8.77
N SER A 93 -3.60 9.18 -9.72
CA SER A 93 -3.25 9.79 -11.00
C SER A 93 -2.62 11.17 -10.86
N GLU A 94 -3.17 12.03 -10.00
CA GLU A 94 -2.61 13.36 -9.69
C GLU A 94 -1.23 13.29 -9.03
N ALA A 95 -0.96 12.22 -8.29
CA ALA A 95 0.37 11.94 -7.75
C ALA A 95 1.36 11.44 -8.82
N GLY A 96 0.91 11.16 -10.05
CA GLY A 96 1.72 10.56 -11.11
C GLY A 96 1.82 9.04 -11.00
N ILE A 97 0.87 8.40 -10.33
CA ILE A 97 0.77 6.95 -10.20
C ILE A 97 -0.32 6.47 -11.15
N SER A 98 0.07 6.10 -12.39
CA SER A 98 -0.86 5.55 -13.37
C SER A 98 -1.27 4.13 -12.99
N VAL A 99 -2.58 3.91 -12.88
CA VAL A 99 -3.16 2.61 -12.50
C VAL A 99 -4.28 2.19 -13.44
N MET A 100 -4.37 0.89 -13.68
CA MET A 100 -5.42 0.21 -14.45
C MET A 100 -6.39 -0.47 -13.49
N GLY A 101 -7.63 -0.69 -13.94
CA GLY A 101 -8.68 -1.34 -13.17
C GLY A 101 -9.80 -0.38 -12.76
N ASN A 102 -10.84 -0.92 -12.16
CA ASN A 102 -12.01 -0.18 -11.67
C ASN A 102 -12.62 -0.90 -10.45
N TYR A 103 -13.55 -0.27 -9.76
CA TYR A 103 -14.19 -0.80 -8.55
C TYR A 103 -15.36 -1.77 -8.84
N GLU A 104 -15.79 -1.91 -10.08
CA GLU A 104 -16.92 -2.77 -10.46
C GLU A 104 -16.49 -4.22 -10.53
N GLN A 105 -15.27 -4.48 -11.01
CA GLN A 105 -14.74 -5.81 -11.19
C GLN A 105 -13.25 -5.86 -10.85
N ASN A 106 -12.86 -6.83 -10.00
CA ASN A 106 -11.47 -7.16 -9.77
C ASN A 106 -10.86 -7.83 -11.03
N HIS A 107 -9.63 -7.45 -11.34
CA HIS A 107 -8.78 -8.20 -12.25
C HIS A 107 -7.77 -9.02 -11.44
N TYR A 108 -6.95 -9.83 -12.11
CA TYR A 108 -5.87 -10.56 -11.46
C TYR A 108 -4.53 -9.97 -11.84
N ARG A 109 -3.64 -9.87 -10.87
CA ARG A 109 -2.23 -9.58 -11.07
C ARG A 109 -1.38 -10.82 -10.84
N VAL A 110 -0.25 -10.89 -11.54
CA VAL A 110 0.78 -11.90 -11.26
C VAL A 110 1.58 -11.46 -10.03
N THR A 111 1.62 -12.30 -9.00
CA THR A 111 2.37 -12.02 -7.77
C THR A 111 3.88 -12.24 -7.97
N PRO A 112 4.75 -11.80 -7.04
CA PRO A 112 6.18 -12.09 -7.08
C PRO A 112 6.53 -13.58 -7.10
N LEU A 113 5.59 -14.45 -6.77
CA LEU A 113 5.75 -15.91 -6.83
C LEU A 113 5.09 -16.53 -8.06
N GLY A 114 4.45 -15.73 -8.92
CA GLY A 114 3.80 -16.22 -10.15
C GLY A 114 2.35 -16.69 -9.96
N THR A 115 1.81 -16.64 -8.75
CA THR A 115 0.39 -16.93 -8.52
C THR A 115 -0.47 -15.74 -8.94
N LEU A 116 -1.76 -15.99 -9.18
CA LEU A 116 -2.72 -14.93 -9.47
C LEU A 116 -3.37 -14.45 -8.19
N LYS A 117 -3.47 -13.13 -8.02
CA LYS A 117 -4.18 -12.51 -6.89
C LYS A 117 -5.16 -11.47 -7.42
N PRO A 118 -6.43 -11.46 -6.95
CA PRO A 118 -7.38 -10.42 -7.31
C PRO A 118 -6.87 -9.04 -6.85
N ALA A 119 -7.13 -8.02 -7.65
CA ALA A 119 -6.79 -6.64 -7.35
C ALA A 119 -7.81 -5.69 -7.97
N TRP A 120 -8.05 -4.58 -7.29
CA TRP A 120 -8.86 -3.47 -7.76
C TRP A 120 -8.13 -2.59 -8.75
N LEU A 121 -6.92 -2.12 -8.38
CA LEU A 121 -6.07 -1.32 -9.25
C LEU A 121 -4.66 -1.92 -9.28
N THR A 122 -4.03 -1.84 -10.44
CA THR A 122 -2.64 -2.26 -10.63
C THR A 122 -1.89 -1.20 -11.43
N THR A 123 -0.65 -0.92 -11.05
CA THR A 123 0.23 0.03 -11.75
C THR A 123 0.31 -0.34 -13.23
N GLU A 124 0.17 0.65 -14.10
CA GLU A 124 0.26 0.47 -15.54
C GLU A 124 1.57 -0.20 -15.96
N GLY A 125 1.48 -1.14 -16.92
CA GLY A 125 2.61 -1.92 -17.40
C GLY A 125 2.90 -3.19 -16.61
N TYR A 126 2.24 -3.40 -15.46
CA TYR A 126 2.39 -4.68 -14.74
C TYR A 126 1.55 -5.79 -15.40
N ALA A 127 1.99 -7.03 -15.19
CA ALA A 127 1.29 -8.21 -15.70
C ALA A 127 -0.08 -8.36 -15.05
N MET A 128 -1.12 -8.10 -15.82
CA MET A 128 -2.52 -8.17 -15.44
C MET A 128 -3.27 -9.17 -16.32
N ILE A 129 -4.27 -9.82 -15.75
CA ILE A 129 -5.11 -10.84 -16.40
C ILE A 129 -6.56 -10.56 -16.00
N ASP A 130 -7.48 -10.54 -16.96
CA ASP A 130 -8.91 -10.30 -16.69
C ASP A 130 -9.55 -11.47 -15.90
N GLY A 131 -9.00 -12.67 -16.07
CA GLY A 131 -9.43 -13.87 -15.35
C GLY A 131 -8.57 -15.07 -15.73
N PRO A 132 -8.52 -16.10 -14.87
CA PRO A 132 -7.68 -17.29 -15.11
C PRO A 132 -8.03 -18.05 -16.39
N GLU A 133 -9.25 -17.85 -16.92
CA GLU A 133 -9.72 -18.46 -18.17
C GLU A 133 -9.35 -17.67 -19.43
N ARG A 134 -8.85 -16.42 -19.27
CA ARG A 134 -8.52 -15.50 -20.37
C ARG A 134 -7.08 -15.01 -20.26
N LEU A 135 -6.15 -15.96 -20.38
CA LEU A 135 -4.73 -15.61 -20.35
C LEU A 135 -4.36 -14.82 -21.61
N PRO A 136 -3.70 -13.65 -21.49
CA PRO A 136 -3.28 -12.84 -22.62
C PRO A 136 -2.10 -13.44 -23.38
N TRP A 137 -1.46 -14.47 -22.85
CA TRP A 137 -0.29 -15.13 -23.42
C TRP A 137 -0.48 -16.65 -23.51
N LYS A 138 0.04 -17.25 -24.55
CA LYS A 138 0.30 -18.69 -24.64
C LYS A 138 1.74 -19.01 -24.29
N LYS A 139 2.67 -18.12 -24.66
CA LYS A 139 4.10 -18.28 -24.46
C LYS A 139 4.74 -16.98 -24.01
N VAL A 140 5.50 -17.01 -22.91
CA VAL A 140 6.23 -15.85 -22.37
C VAL A 140 7.71 -16.15 -22.16
N GLU A 141 8.53 -15.13 -22.25
CA GLU A 141 9.92 -15.16 -21.79
C GLU A 141 10.04 -14.40 -20.49
N LEU A 142 10.46 -15.10 -19.44
CA LEU A 142 10.72 -14.53 -18.12
C LEU A 142 12.20 -14.15 -18.05
N LEU A 143 12.47 -12.85 -18.09
CA LEU A 143 13.84 -12.32 -18.15
C LEU A 143 14.28 -11.83 -16.77
N ASN A 144 15.42 -12.32 -16.29
CA ASN A 144 15.99 -11.86 -15.03
C ASN A 144 17.39 -11.26 -15.22
N ILE A 145 17.74 -10.35 -14.34
CA ILE A 145 19.08 -9.78 -14.25
C ILE A 145 19.98 -10.81 -13.53
N GLN A 146 21.16 -11.05 -14.06
CA GLN A 146 22.10 -12.03 -13.49
C GLN A 146 22.47 -11.66 -12.05
N GLY A 147 22.21 -12.58 -11.12
CA GLY A 147 22.48 -12.42 -9.69
C GLY A 147 21.37 -11.69 -8.90
N PHE A 148 20.28 -11.28 -9.53
CA PHE A 148 19.15 -10.70 -8.83
C PHE A 148 18.24 -11.78 -8.26
N MET A 149 18.19 -11.90 -6.93
CA MET A 149 17.51 -12.98 -6.21
C MET A 149 16.07 -12.63 -5.78
N ASP A 150 15.74 -11.32 -5.68
CA ASP A 150 14.41 -10.89 -5.25
C ASP A 150 13.34 -11.05 -6.36
N PHE A 151 13.68 -11.77 -7.43
CA PHE A 151 12.79 -12.18 -8.52
C PHE A 151 12.94 -13.69 -8.76
N PRO A 152 12.17 -14.54 -8.05
CA PRO A 152 12.34 -15.99 -8.04
C PRO A 152 11.73 -16.63 -9.28
N THR A 153 12.45 -16.57 -10.40
CA THR A 153 11.99 -16.96 -11.74
C THR A 153 11.46 -18.37 -11.85
N GLN A 154 12.02 -19.33 -11.09
CA GLN A 154 11.55 -20.72 -11.12
C GLN A 154 10.11 -20.83 -10.59
N PHE A 155 9.83 -20.24 -9.43
CA PHE A 155 8.48 -20.21 -8.86
C PHE A 155 7.49 -19.52 -9.80
N ILE A 156 7.87 -18.38 -10.38
CA ILE A 156 7.02 -17.66 -11.34
C ILE A 156 6.73 -18.53 -12.55
N ALA A 157 7.76 -19.16 -13.14
CA ALA A 157 7.61 -19.99 -14.33
C ALA A 157 6.76 -21.25 -14.06
N GLU A 158 6.94 -21.89 -12.92
CA GLU A 158 6.16 -23.08 -12.54
C GLU A 158 4.68 -22.74 -12.35
N ASN A 159 4.37 -21.66 -11.62
CA ASN A 159 2.98 -21.22 -11.42
C ASN A 159 2.32 -20.79 -12.73
N LEU A 160 3.03 -20.09 -13.62
CA LEU A 160 2.49 -19.74 -14.93
C LEU A 160 2.24 -20.98 -15.80
N ARG A 161 3.11 -22.00 -15.76
CA ARG A 161 2.90 -23.27 -16.48
C ARG A 161 1.70 -24.04 -15.93
N MET A 162 1.48 -24.02 -14.62
CA MET A 162 0.31 -24.68 -14.01
C MET A 162 -1.02 -24.12 -14.54
N ILE A 163 -1.05 -22.86 -14.94
CA ILE A 163 -2.24 -22.21 -15.55
C ILE A 163 -2.22 -22.23 -17.09
N GLY A 164 -1.28 -22.99 -17.71
CA GLY A 164 -1.25 -23.24 -19.15
C GLY A 164 -0.40 -22.27 -19.99
N VAL A 165 0.46 -21.43 -19.37
CA VAL A 165 1.38 -20.55 -20.09
C VAL A 165 2.74 -21.23 -20.28
N GLU A 166 3.20 -21.38 -21.52
CA GLU A 166 4.59 -21.80 -21.79
C GLU A 166 5.55 -20.69 -21.33
N CYS A 167 6.47 -21.01 -20.43
CA CYS A 167 7.38 -20.03 -19.85
C CYS A 167 8.84 -20.45 -20.04
N GLN A 168 9.62 -19.61 -20.74
CA GLN A 168 11.05 -19.77 -20.90
C GLN A 168 11.81 -18.76 -20.03
N ILE A 169 12.72 -19.25 -19.18
CA ILE A 169 13.56 -18.39 -18.34
C ILE A 169 14.84 -18.04 -19.08
N LYS A 170 15.18 -16.75 -19.11
CA LYS A 170 16.46 -16.25 -19.63
C LYS A 170 17.09 -15.25 -18.65
N THR A 171 18.41 -15.22 -18.63
CA THR A 171 19.18 -14.30 -17.77
C THR A 171 20.05 -13.39 -18.62
N PHE A 172 20.17 -12.13 -18.22
CA PHE A 172 21.02 -11.19 -18.91
C PHE A 172 21.79 -10.29 -17.92
N THR A 173 22.81 -9.63 -18.42
CA THR A 173 23.52 -8.54 -17.71
C THR A 173 24.10 -7.55 -18.73
N THR A 174 24.50 -6.38 -18.26
CA THR A 174 25.31 -5.39 -18.97
C THR A 174 26.50 -4.99 -18.08
N ASP A 175 27.45 -4.25 -18.62
CA ASP A 175 28.62 -3.81 -17.87
C ASP A 175 28.23 -2.95 -16.66
N GLU A 176 27.23 -2.08 -16.81
CA GLU A 176 26.71 -1.22 -15.73
C GLU A 176 26.07 -2.03 -14.60
N LEU A 177 25.27 -3.04 -14.94
CA LEU A 177 24.67 -3.96 -13.96
C LEU A 177 25.73 -4.85 -13.31
N SER A 178 26.76 -5.26 -14.07
CA SER A 178 27.86 -6.06 -13.55
C SER A 178 28.72 -5.23 -12.60
N ALA A 179 28.98 -3.95 -12.90
CA ALA A 179 29.70 -3.03 -12.02
C ALA A 179 28.97 -2.81 -10.69
N ALA A 180 27.62 -2.76 -10.70
CA ALA A 180 26.80 -2.67 -9.49
C ALA A 180 26.81 -3.96 -8.65
N ARG A 181 27.35 -5.07 -9.15
CA ARG A 181 27.36 -6.38 -8.52
C ARG A 181 28.63 -6.67 -7.69
N GLN A 182 29.33 -5.66 -7.19
CA GLN A 182 30.54 -5.86 -6.40
C GLN A 182 30.30 -6.62 -5.08
N SER A 183 29.06 -6.58 -4.56
CA SER A 183 28.63 -7.36 -3.40
C SER A 183 27.27 -8.02 -3.66
N PRO A 184 27.02 -9.26 -3.18
CA PRO A 184 25.70 -9.91 -3.29
C PRO A 184 24.55 -9.09 -2.67
N THR A 185 24.87 -8.25 -1.67
CA THR A 185 23.89 -7.38 -1.00
C THR A 185 23.51 -6.14 -1.80
N GLU A 186 24.25 -5.81 -2.85
CA GLU A 186 24.00 -4.64 -3.71
C GLU A 186 22.99 -4.91 -4.82
N MET A 187 22.75 -6.17 -5.17
CA MET A 187 21.75 -6.57 -6.16
C MET A 187 20.33 -6.58 -5.55
N ARG A 188 19.90 -5.41 -5.03
CA ARG A 188 18.53 -5.17 -4.57
C ARG A 188 17.73 -4.41 -5.63
N ALA A 189 16.43 -4.61 -5.67
CA ALA A 189 15.54 -3.96 -6.64
C ALA A 189 15.76 -2.44 -6.72
N THR A 190 15.91 -1.77 -5.58
CA THR A 190 16.13 -0.32 -5.51
C THR A 190 17.50 0.12 -6.02
N ASN A 191 18.55 -0.69 -5.85
CA ASN A 191 19.89 -0.37 -6.36
C ASN A 191 19.94 -0.57 -7.88
N ILE A 192 19.33 -1.64 -8.38
CA ILE A 192 19.15 -1.86 -9.82
C ILE A 192 18.39 -0.67 -10.43
N ALA A 193 17.30 -0.25 -9.80
CA ALA A 193 16.50 0.87 -10.28
C ALA A 193 17.27 2.19 -10.35
N LYS A 194 18.23 2.42 -9.44
CA LYS A 194 19.13 3.59 -9.49
C LYS A 194 20.09 3.52 -10.67
N VAL A 195 20.65 2.35 -10.97
CA VAL A 195 21.51 2.15 -12.17
C VAL A 195 20.69 2.40 -13.43
N LEU A 196 19.48 1.85 -13.51
CA LEU A 196 18.59 1.97 -14.66
C LEU A 196 17.85 3.33 -14.74
N ALA A 197 18.04 4.23 -13.78
CA ALA A 197 17.67 5.63 -13.90
C ALA A 197 18.59 6.40 -14.85
N ASN A 198 19.80 5.86 -15.14
CA ASN A 198 20.65 6.38 -16.19
C ASN A 198 20.15 5.90 -17.55
N LYS A 199 19.91 6.85 -18.48
CA LYS A 199 19.33 6.59 -19.78
C LYS A 199 20.20 5.69 -20.67
N ASP A 200 21.51 5.87 -20.63
CA ASP A 200 22.44 5.06 -21.44
C ASP A 200 22.47 3.60 -20.93
N ALA A 201 22.48 3.42 -19.60
CA ALA A 201 22.39 2.09 -19.01
C ALA A 201 21.06 1.39 -19.36
N LEU A 202 19.94 2.13 -19.31
CA LEU A 202 18.63 1.63 -19.67
C LEU A 202 18.57 1.23 -21.16
N HIS A 203 19.18 2.05 -22.06
CA HIS A 203 19.25 1.77 -23.48
C HIS A 203 20.03 0.48 -23.76
N LYS A 204 21.22 0.30 -23.16
CA LYS A 204 22.03 -0.93 -23.30
C LYS A 204 21.29 -2.16 -22.81
N VAL A 205 20.54 -2.04 -21.71
CA VAL A 205 19.66 -3.12 -21.23
C VAL A 205 18.58 -3.45 -22.26
N SER A 206 17.96 -2.46 -22.87
CA SER A 206 16.93 -2.65 -23.90
C SER A 206 17.51 -3.33 -25.16
N GLU A 207 18.70 -2.94 -25.61
CA GLU A 207 19.43 -3.60 -26.70
C GLU A 207 19.75 -5.08 -26.37
N ARG A 208 20.23 -5.32 -25.13
CA ARG A 208 20.53 -6.68 -24.68
C ARG A 208 19.29 -7.57 -24.64
N ILE A 209 18.16 -7.03 -24.12
CA ILE A 209 16.88 -7.74 -24.09
C ILE A 209 16.42 -8.06 -25.52
N ASN A 210 16.47 -7.10 -26.46
CA ASN A 210 16.12 -7.32 -27.86
C ASN A 210 16.98 -8.40 -28.52
N ALA A 211 18.28 -8.46 -28.18
CA ALA A 211 19.20 -9.45 -28.74
C ALA A 211 18.96 -10.89 -28.27
N ILE A 212 18.43 -11.07 -27.05
CA ILE A 212 18.18 -12.41 -26.49
C ILE A 212 16.73 -12.86 -26.62
N SER A 213 15.81 -11.96 -26.95
CA SER A 213 14.40 -12.26 -27.12
C SER A 213 14.18 -13.24 -28.27
N GLY A 214 13.43 -14.32 -28.00
CA GLY A 214 13.07 -15.34 -28.97
C GLY A 214 11.63 -15.18 -29.45
N ASP A 215 10.99 -16.32 -29.76
CA ASP A 215 9.60 -16.37 -30.18
C ASP A 215 8.68 -16.51 -28.96
N SER A 216 8.05 -15.39 -28.53
CA SER A 216 7.12 -15.32 -27.40
C SER A 216 6.11 -14.21 -27.59
N ASP A 217 4.94 -14.31 -26.96
CA ASP A 217 3.88 -13.30 -27.03
C ASP A 217 4.25 -12.04 -26.25
N ALA A 218 4.97 -12.22 -25.12
CA ALA A 218 5.40 -11.12 -24.26
C ALA A 218 6.68 -11.44 -23.50
N LEU A 219 7.34 -10.38 -23.02
CA LEU A 219 8.48 -10.44 -22.09
C LEU A 219 7.99 -10.04 -20.70
N LEU A 220 8.26 -10.88 -19.71
CA LEU A 220 7.97 -10.59 -18.31
C LEU A 220 9.28 -10.26 -17.58
N LEU A 221 9.37 -9.05 -17.05
CA LEU A 221 10.56 -8.52 -16.38
C LEU A 221 10.29 -8.21 -14.90
N PRO A 222 11.33 -8.22 -14.05
CA PRO A 222 11.19 -7.70 -12.69
C PRO A 222 10.88 -6.21 -12.72
N ALA A 223 10.00 -5.76 -11.83
CA ALA A 223 9.61 -4.36 -11.69
C ALA A 223 10.71 -3.54 -10.98
N VAL A 224 11.83 -3.35 -11.65
CA VAL A 224 13.02 -2.63 -11.13
C VAL A 224 13.26 -1.31 -11.86
N LEU A 225 12.24 -0.73 -12.48
CA LEU A 225 12.31 0.53 -13.21
C LEU A 225 11.46 1.61 -12.54
N GLY A 226 11.77 2.88 -12.87
CA GLY A 226 10.97 4.01 -12.43
C GLY A 226 11.10 4.28 -10.94
N PHE A 227 12.33 4.50 -10.45
CA PHE A 227 12.57 4.73 -9.03
C PHE A 227 11.87 5.98 -8.48
N SER A 228 11.89 7.09 -9.21
CA SER A 228 11.30 8.37 -8.80
C SER A 228 10.17 8.89 -9.67
N ASN A 229 9.98 8.29 -10.85
CA ASN A 229 8.94 8.60 -11.84
C ASN A 229 8.74 7.40 -12.78
N ALA A 230 7.83 7.50 -13.73
CA ALA A 230 7.53 6.42 -14.67
C ALA A 230 8.31 6.52 -16.00
N GLU A 231 9.14 7.54 -16.23
CA GLU A 231 9.78 7.81 -17.53
C GLU A 231 10.58 6.62 -18.07
N SER A 232 11.36 5.95 -17.23
CA SER A 232 12.13 4.77 -17.66
C SER A 232 11.27 3.57 -18.08
N LEU A 233 10.03 3.48 -17.58
CA LEU A 233 9.07 2.47 -18.04
C LEU A 233 8.60 2.76 -19.46
N ASP A 234 8.31 4.04 -19.77
CA ASP A 234 7.84 4.48 -21.07
C ASP A 234 8.97 4.40 -22.11
N GLU A 235 10.18 4.79 -21.75
CA GLU A 235 11.37 4.65 -22.61
C GLU A 235 11.65 3.19 -22.95
N MET A 236 11.60 2.30 -21.97
CA MET A 236 11.82 0.86 -22.21
C MET A 236 10.74 0.27 -23.12
N LYS A 237 9.46 0.66 -22.97
CA LYS A 237 8.37 0.25 -23.89
C LYS A 237 8.65 0.67 -25.33
N GLN A 238 9.27 1.83 -25.57
CA GLN A 238 9.58 2.33 -26.91
C GLN A 238 10.79 1.61 -27.54
N TRP A 239 11.76 1.20 -26.73
CA TRP A 239 13.02 0.61 -27.24
C TRP A 239 12.97 -0.91 -27.39
N ILE A 240 12.11 -1.59 -26.64
CA ILE A 240 11.92 -3.04 -26.76
C ILE A 240 10.88 -3.33 -27.83
N LYS A 241 11.22 -4.25 -28.73
CA LYS A 241 10.41 -4.60 -29.90
C LYS A 241 9.18 -5.44 -29.59
N LYS A 242 9.18 -6.11 -28.44
CA LYS A 242 8.10 -7.00 -27.98
C LYS A 242 7.27 -6.36 -26.86
N PRO A 243 6.02 -6.80 -26.66
CA PRO A 243 5.25 -6.41 -25.49
C PRO A 243 6.01 -6.76 -24.21
N VAL A 244 6.20 -5.74 -23.34
CA VAL A 244 6.85 -5.88 -22.03
C VAL A 244 5.84 -5.68 -20.95
N GLN A 245 5.86 -6.57 -19.95
CA GLN A 245 5.09 -6.42 -18.72
C GLN A 245 5.99 -6.72 -17.51
N TYR A 246 5.65 -6.08 -16.40
CA TYR A 246 6.46 -6.18 -15.19
C TYR A 246 5.75 -7.01 -14.14
N ILE A 247 6.52 -7.83 -13.42
CA ILE A 247 6.06 -8.54 -12.23
C ILE A 247 6.74 -7.91 -11.02
N ALA A 248 5.98 -7.67 -9.96
CA ALA A 248 6.52 -7.15 -8.71
C ALA A 248 7.63 -8.06 -8.17
N THR A 249 8.66 -7.46 -7.58
CA THR A 249 9.74 -8.18 -6.90
C THR A 249 9.36 -8.49 -5.45
N LEU A 250 10.10 -9.37 -4.79
CA LEU A 250 10.03 -9.50 -3.35
C LEU A 250 10.39 -8.16 -2.68
N PRO A 251 9.79 -7.85 -1.51
CA PRO A 251 10.03 -6.57 -0.82
C PRO A 251 11.48 -6.42 -0.31
N PRO A 252 11.97 -5.16 -0.18
CA PRO A 252 11.31 -3.90 -0.53
C PRO A 252 11.25 -3.68 -2.05
N SER A 253 10.12 -3.15 -2.53
CA SER A 253 9.84 -3.01 -3.96
C SER A 253 10.11 -1.59 -4.48
N VAL A 254 10.48 -1.48 -5.75
CA VAL A 254 10.62 -0.17 -6.42
C VAL A 254 9.28 0.56 -6.51
N SER A 255 8.18 -0.16 -6.78
CA SER A 255 6.85 0.44 -6.81
C SER A 255 6.43 1.04 -5.47
N GLY A 256 6.73 0.37 -4.36
CA GLY A 256 6.45 0.91 -3.02
C GLY A 256 7.23 2.17 -2.70
N VAL A 257 8.53 2.19 -3.04
CA VAL A 257 9.38 3.37 -2.89
C VAL A 257 8.88 4.52 -3.76
N ARG A 258 8.60 4.26 -5.04
CA ARG A 258 8.06 5.27 -5.98
C ARG A 258 6.74 5.85 -5.49
N THR A 259 5.78 5.00 -5.10
CA THR A 259 4.49 5.44 -4.56
C THR A 259 4.68 6.35 -3.36
N THR A 260 5.57 6.00 -2.44
CA THR A 260 5.89 6.83 -1.27
C THR A 260 6.46 8.20 -1.68
N ILE A 261 7.43 8.22 -2.61
CA ILE A 261 8.05 9.47 -3.09
C ILE A 261 7.01 10.37 -3.75
N LEU A 262 6.17 9.81 -4.62
CA LEU A 262 5.19 10.57 -5.38
C LEU A 262 4.08 11.15 -4.49
N LEU A 263 3.56 10.36 -3.54
CA LEU A 263 2.57 10.86 -2.58
C LEU A 263 3.15 11.93 -1.64
N LYS A 264 4.38 11.75 -1.14
CA LYS A 264 5.05 12.79 -0.34
C LYS A 264 5.29 14.08 -1.14
N ARG A 265 5.65 13.94 -2.41
CA ARG A 265 5.82 15.11 -3.31
C ARG A 265 4.50 15.86 -3.49
N LEU A 266 3.40 15.14 -3.76
CA LEU A 266 2.08 15.74 -3.92
C LEU A 266 1.61 16.42 -2.61
N PHE A 267 1.87 15.81 -1.45
CA PHE A 267 1.57 16.42 -0.16
C PHE A 267 2.35 17.73 0.07
N ALA A 268 3.64 17.74 -0.23
CA ALA A 268 4.47 18.95 -0.13
C ALA A 268 4.02 20.03 -1.12
N GLN A 269 3.67 19.68 -2.35
CA GLN A 269 3.11 20.61 -3.35
C GLN A 269 1.77 21.22 -2.91
N ALA A 270 0.97 20.47 -2.17
CA ALA A 270 -0.27 20.97 -1.56
C ALA A 270 -0.05 21.87 -0.31
N GLY A 271 1.21 22.12 0.07
CA GLY A 271 1.57 22.97 1.23
C GLY A 271 1.61 22.23 2.56
N GLY A 272 1.58 20.89 2.57
CA GLY A 272 1.64 20.09 3.78
C GLY A 272 3.03 20.08 4.44
N THR A 273 3.06 19.99 5.76
CA THR A 273 4.28 19.86 6.57
C THR A 273 4.49 18.39 6.96
N LEU A 274 5.68 17.84 6.68
CA LEU A 274 6.01 16.46 7.02
C LEU A 274 7.21 16.42 7.99
N LEU A 275 6.98 15.98 9.23
CA LEU A 275 8.00 15.70 10.23
C LEU A 275 8.41 14.23 10.10
N VAL A 276 9.57 13.99 9.49
CA VAL A 276 10.09 12.63 9.23
C VAL A 276 11.10 12.23 10.29
N GLY A 277 11.05 10.96 10.70
CA GLY A 277 11.92 10.43 11.76
C GLY A 277 11.50 10.84 13.16
N ASP A 278 10.29 11.36 13.31
CA ASP A 278 9.73 11.79 14.59
C ASP A 278 8.47 10.97 14.95
N SER A 279 8.28 10.67 16.20
CA SER A 279 7.17 9.85 16.71
C SER A 279 6.32 10.64 17.70
N ALA A 280 5.01 10.62 17.52
CA ALA A 280 4.09 11.09 18.55
C ALA A 280 4.18 10.18 19.78
N THR A 281 4.39 10.78 20.96
CA THR A 281 4.59 10.05 22.23
C THR A 281 3.39 10.11 23.14
N THR A 282 2.76 11.28 23.25
CA THR A 282 1.61 11.49 24.13
C THR A 282 0.67 12.55 23.58
N GLY A 283 -0.59 12.53 24.05
CA GLY A 283 -1.58 13.55 23.83
C GLY A 283 -2.04 14.21 25.11
N GLN A 284 -2.29 15.51 25.08
CA GLN A 284 -2.91 16.26 26.18
C GLN A 284 -4.40 16.41 25.90
N PHE A 285 -5.24 15.85 26.74
CA PHE A 285 -6.69 15.92 26.65
C PHE A 285 -7.27 16.99 27.61
N SER A 286 -8.37 17.61 27.21
CA SER A 286 -9.25 18.44 28.02
C SER A 286 -10.67 17.87 27.89
N GLY A 287 -11.11 17.09 28.86
CA GLY A 287 -12.33 16.31 28.71
C GLY A 287 -12.25 15.33 27.53
N ASN A 288 -13.20 15.38 26.64
CA ASN A 288 -13.25 14.55 25.43
C ASN A 288 -12.59 15.20 24.19
N HIS A 289 -11.71 16.15 24.40
CA HIS A 289 -11.06 16.89 23.32
C HIS A 289 -9.54 16.77 23.42
N LEU A 290 -8.87 16.33 22.35
CA LEU A 290 -7.41 16.31 22.24
C LEU A 290 -6.93 17.72 21.91
N VAL A 291 -6.10 18.30 22.76
CA VAL A 291 -5.63 19.69 22.62
C VAL A 291 -4.30 19.78 21.88
N SER A 292 -3.38 18.88 22.21
CA SER A 292 -2.02 18.89 21.65
C SER A 292 -1.38 17.51 21.73
N ILE A 293 -0.34 17.31 20.95
CA ILE A 293 0.57 16.16 21.06
C ILE A 293 1.99 16.62 21.34
N THR A 294 2.79 15.73 21.91
CA THR A 294 4.26 15.83 21.98
C THR A 294 4.90 14.77 21.13
N THR A 295 6.12 15.03 20.66
CA THR A 295 6.89 14.11 19.84
C THR A 295 8.27 13.85 20.43
N ASP A 296 8.94 12.78 20.00
CA ASP A 296 10.26 12.39 20.52
C ASP A 296 11.33 13.47 20.29
N HIS A 297 11.32 14.10 19.11
CA HIS A 297 12.34 15.09 18.74
C HIS A 297 12.00 16.52 19.14
N LEU A 298 10.75 16.78 19.54
CA LEU A 298 10.28 18.07 20.02
C LEU A 298 9.64 17.93 21.40
N PRO A 299 10.35 17.41 22.41
CA PRO A 299 9.75 17.09 23.72
C PRO A 299 9.27 18.34 24.47
N ASP A 300 9.92 19.48 24.25
CA ASP A 300 9.60 20.76 24.90
C ASP A 300 8.57 21.58 24.11
N GLU A 301 8.27 21.20 22.86
CA GLU A 301 7.31 21.87 22.02
C GLU A 301 6.04 21.05 21.83
N LYS A 302 4.89 21.66 22.13
CA LYS A 302 3.60 21.05 21.84
C LYS A 302 3.12 21.42 20.43
N LEU A 303 2.59 20.41 19.73
CA LEU A 303 1.90 20.60 18.46
C LEU A 303 0.40 20.64 18.71
N TYR A 304 -0.23 21.74 18.37
CA TYR A 304 -1.66 22.01 18.58
C TYR A 304 -2.41 21.88 17.27
N ALA A 305 -3.63 21.33 17.30
CA ALA A 305 -4.51 21.30 16.15
C ALA A 305 -5.98 21.32 16.57
N ASP A 306 -6.86 21.65 15.62
CA ASP A 306 -8.29 21.55 15.81
C ASP A 306 -8.77 20.12 15.59
N HIS A 307 -8.13 19.36 14.68
CA HIS A 307 -8.39 17.94 14.40
C HIS A 307 -7.11 17.10 14.44
N PHE A 308 -7.25 15.85 14.87
CA PHE A 308 -6.18 14.86 14.89
C PHE A 308 -6.62 13.57 14.20
N ILE A 309 -5.71 12.95 13.48
CA ILE A 309 -5.96 11.69 12.77
C ILE A 309 -4.87 10.68 13.14
N LEU A 310 -5.26 9.54 13.70
CA LEU A 310 -4.39 8.41 13.97
C LEU A 310 -4.35 7.49 12.74
N ALA A 311 -3.20 7.45 12.07
CA ALA A 311 -2.92 6.65 10.89
C ALA A 311 -1.64 5.81 11.10
N SER A 312 -1.42 5.36 12.35
CA SER A 312 -0.19 4.73 12.83
C SER A 312 0.01 3.30 12.32
N GLY A 313 -1.01 2.70 11.72
CA GLY A 313 -0.96 1.35 11.16
C GLY A 313 -1.21 0.24 12.20
N SER A 314 -1.10 -1.02 11.75
CA SER A 314 -1.37 -2.22 12.54
C SER A 314 -0.20 -2.60 13.46
N PHE A 315 -0.21 -3.83 13.99
CA PHE A 315 0.93 -4.43 14.72
C PHE A 315 2.25 -4.34 13.94
N MET A 316 2.23 -4.54 12.63
CA MET A 316 3.43 -4.50 11.79
C MET A 316 4.11 -3.11 11.76
N SER A 317 3.33 -2.05 11.96
CA SER A 317 3.82 -0.66 12.00
C SER A 317 3.89 -0.11 13.42
N HIS A 318 3.68 -0.95 14.43
CA HIS A 318 3.64 -0.60 15.84
C HIS A 318 2.53 0.39 16.24
N GLY A 319 1.51 0.57 15.38
CA GLY A 319 0.32 1.37 15.70
C GLY A 319 -0.57 0.71 16.76
N ILE A 320 -0.55 -0.61 16.81
CA ILE A 320 -1.10 -1.45 17.88
C ILE A 320 0.05 -2.26 18.45
N ARG A 321 0.08 -2.45 19.75
CA ARG A 321 1.07 -3.24 20.47
C ARG A 321 0.40 -4.19 21.45
N SER A 322 1.13 -5.22 21.85
CA SER A 322 0.70 -6.15 22.89
C SER A 322 1.79 -6.35 23.93
N ASN A 323 1.39 -6.69 25.12
CA ASN A 323 2.24 -7.13 26.21
C ASN A 323 1.49 -8.17 27.05
N TYR A 324 2.04 -8.56 28.19
CA TYR A 324 1.41 -9.52 29.08
C TYR A 324 0.03 -9.08 29.62
N ALA A 325 -0.22 -7.79 29.72
CA ALA A 325 -1.51 -7.25 30.20
C ALA A 325 -2.60 -7.18 29.12
N GLY A 326 -2.24 -7.22 27.84
CA GLY A 326 -3.20 -7.16 26.74
C GLY A 326 -2.71 -6.41 25.51
N VAL A 327 -3.65 -6.10 24.63
CA VAL A 327 -3.45 -5.30 23.42
C VAL A 327 -3.74 -3.84 23.71
N TYR A 328 -2.97 -2.91 23.17
CA TYR A 328 -3.13 -1.48 23.44
C TYR A 328 -2.65 -0.60 22.28
N GLU A 329 -3.23 0.58 22.18
CA GLU A 329 -2.76 1.68 21.34
C GLU A 329 -1.69 2.48 22.11
N PRO A 330 -0.46 2.67 21.55
CA PRO A 330 0.68 3.13 22.34
C PRO A 330 0.70 4.63 22.66
N VAL A 331 0.09 5.49 21.81
CA VAL A 331 0.23 6.96 21.90
C VAL A 331 -0.78 7.58 22.87
N PHE A 332 -2.06 7.29 22.68
CA PHE A 332 -3.17 7.93 23.39
C PHE A 332 -3.85 7.05 24.43
N LYS A 333 -3.54 5.74 24.43
CA LYS A 333 -4.20 4.73 25.27
C LYS A 333 -5.71 4.69 24.97
N LEU A 334 -6.03 4.57 23.67
CA LEU A 334 -7.39 4.46 23.17
C LEU A 334 -7.96 3.07 23.46
N ASP A 335 -9.29 2.97 23.45
CA ASP A 335 -9.96 1.69 23.49
C ASP A 335 -9.63 0.88 22.23
N VAL A 336 -9.39 -0.41 22.41
CA VAL A 336 -9.08 -1.35 21.33
C VAL A 336 -10.07 -2.51 21.34
N ASP A 337 -10.48 -2.95 20.15
CA ASP A 337 -11.22 -4.18 19.98
C ASP A 337 -10.20 -5.31 19.88
N ALA A 338 -10.09 -6.10 20.95
CA ALA A 338 -9.21 -7.25 21.05
C ALA A 338 -9.78 -8.29 22.02
N ALA A 339 -9.48 -9.56 21.80
CA ALA A 339 -9.87 -10.61 22.74
C ALA A 339 -9.11 -10.43 24.08
N GLU A 340 -9.83 -10.55 25.19
CA GLU A 340 -9.25 -10.41 26.55
C GLU A 340 -8.25 -11.52 26.87
N LYS A 341 -8.57 -12.77 26.45
CA LYS A 341 -7.72 -13.92 26.73
C LYS A 341 -6.69 -14.13 25.64
N HIS A 342 -5.43 -14.34 26.01
CA HIS A 342 -4.34 -14.62 25.07
C HIS A 342 -4.58 -15.85 24.19
N ASP A 343 -5.25 -16.87 24.72
CA ASP A 343 -5.57 -18.10 24.00
C ASP A 343 -6.49 -17.83 22.80
N ASP A 344 -7.27 -16.75 22.83
CA ASP A 344 -8.19 -16.35 21.78
C ASP A 344 -7.53 -15.42 20.72
N TRP A 345 -6.24 -15.10 20.87
CA TRP A 345 -5.53 -14.21 19.93
C TRP A 345 -5.09 -14.92 18.66
N SER A 346 -4.83 -16.21 18.75
CA SER A 346 -4.36 -17.00 17.61
C SER A 346 -4.96 -18.40 17.59
N VAL A 347 -4.97 -19.00 16.40
CA VAL A 347 -5.31 -20.42 16.23
C VAL A 347 -4.05 -21.23 15.91
N THR A 348 -4.08 -22.53 16.19
CA THR A 348 -2.91 -23.41 16.07
C THR A 348 -2.38 -23.52 14.65
N ASN A 349 -3.28 -23.52 13.65
CA ASN A 349 -2.87 -23.56 12.26
C ASN A 349 -2.55 -22.14 11.75
N ALA A 350 -1.27 -21.87 11.50
CA ALA A 350 -0.79 -20.55 11.04
C ALA A 350 -1.38 -20.07 9.70
N PHE A 351 -1.92 -20.98 8.90
CA PHE A 351 -2.53 -20.65 7.60
C PHE A 351 -4.02 -20.29 7.71
N GLU A 352 -4.65 -20.54 8.85
CA GLU A 352 -6.01 -20.10 9.12
C GLU A 352 -6.05 -18.60 9.44
N ALA A 353 -7.25 -18.02 9.37
CA ALA A 353 -7.46 -16.63 9.79
C ALA A 353 -7.13 -16.46 11.26
N GLN A 354 -6.15 -15.62 11.54
CA GLN A 354 -5.68 -15.37 12.90
C GLN A 354 -6.51 -14.23 13.52
N PRO A 355 -7.18 -14.43 14.68
CA PRO A 355 -8.05 -13.41 15.29
C PRO A 355 -7.33 -12.08 15.56
N TYR A 356 -6.05 -12.09 15.98
CA TYR A 356 -5.29 -10.87 16.25
C TYR A 356 -5.16 -9.95 15.03
N MET A 357 -5.35 -10.45 13.81
CA MET A 357 -5.27 -9.64 12.60
C MET A 357 -6.45 -8.66 12.45
N GLU A 358 -7.55 -8.90 13.18
CA GLU A 358 -8.71 -8.01 13.21
C GLU A 358 -8.67 -7.04 14.39
N PHE A 359 -7.68 -7.16 15.30
CA PHE A 359 -7.54 -6.27 16.45
C PHE A 359 -7.09 -4.89 16.02
N GLY A 360 -7.66 -3.86 16.62
CA GLY A 360 -7.34 -2.47 16.30
C GLY A 360 -8.06 -1.49 17.21
N VAL A 361 -7.94 -0.22 16.88
CA VAL A 361 -8.60 0.86 17.61
C VAL A 361 -10.10 0.82 17.39
N HIS A 362 -10.85 0.88 18.50
CA HIS A 362 -12.31 1.00 18.48
C HIS A 362 -12.72 2.38 17.95
N THR A 363 -13.69 2.42 17.04
CA THR A 363 -14.25 3.67 16.51
C THR A 363 -15.76 3.60 16.36
N ASP A 364 -16.39 4.76 16.45
CA ASP A 364 -17.78 4.90 16.06
C ASP A 364 -17.98 4.82 14.52
N LYS A 365 -19.22 5.02 14.07
CA LYS A 365 -19.55 5.00 12.63
C LYS A 365 -18.90 6.13 11.82
N ASP A 366 -18.48 7.19 12.46
CA ASP A 366 -17.84 8.36 11.83
C ASP A 366 -16.32 8.36 12.00
N PHE A 367 -15.76 7.25 12.50
CA PHE A 367 -14.34 7.03 12.78
C PHE A 367 -13.75 7.85 13.91
N HIS A 368 -14.57 8.46 14.80
CA HIS A 368 -14.07 8.99 16.05
C HIS A 368 -13.62 7.84 16.94
N VAL A 369 -12.47 8.02 17.57
CA VAL A 369 -11.93 7.03 18.52
C VAL A 369 -12.61 7.16 19.87
N THR A 370 -12.57 6.07 20.65
CA THR A 370 -13.01 6.08 22.05
C THR A 370 -11.83 5.96 22.99
N LYS A 371 -12.00 6.54 24.18
CA LYS A 371 -11.08 6.43 25.29
C LYS A 371 -11.88 6.31 26.57
N ASP A 372 -11.64 5.25 27.35
CA ASP A 372 -12.39 4.93 28.57
C ASP A 372 -13.93 4.92 28.32
N GLY A 373 -14.34 4.35 27.16
CA GLY A 373 -15.73 4.26 26.72
C GLY A 373 -16.36 5.58 26.25
N LYS A 374 -15.58 6.67 26.07
CA LYS A 374 -16.10 7.96 25.64
C LYS A 374 -15.52 8.36 24.30
N ASN A 375 -16.36 8.85 23.39
CA ASN A 375 -15.90 9.38 22.10
C ASN A 375 -15.01 10.63 22.31
N ILE A 376 -13.91 10.68 21.57
CA ILE A 376 -13.06 11.86 21.47
C ILE A 376 -13.49 12.66 20.25
N GLU A 377 -13.97 13.89 20.49
CA GLU A 377 -14.70 14.71 19.50
C GLU A 377 -13.89 15.11 18.26
N ASN A 378 -12.55 15.22 18.40
CA ASN A 378 -11.67 15.72 17.35
C ASN A 378 -10.51 14.79 17.02
N LEU A 379 -10.57 13.52 17.45
CA LEU A 379 -9.58 12.50 17.12
C LEU A 379 -10.24 11.35 16.36
N TYR A 380 -9.72 11.10 15.18
CA TYR A 380 -10.18 10.06 14.26
C TYR A 380 -9.10 8.99 14.09
N ALA A 381 -9.50 7.78 13.74
CA ALA A 381 -8.57 6.73 13.29
C ALA A 381 -8.88 6.30 11.85
N ILE A 382 -7.84 6.01 11.05
CA ILE A 382 -7.96 5.60 9.66
C ILE A 382 -6.92 4.53 9.27
N GLY A 383 -7.24 3.75 8.25
CA GLY A 383 -6.34 2.74 7.69
C GLY A 383 -6.19 1.53 8.60
N SER A 384 -5.04 0.87 8.55
CA SER A 384 -4.83 -0.43 9.18
C SER A 384 -4.67 -0.41 10.71
N VAL A 385 -4.84 0.74 11.37
CA VAL A 385 -4.98 0.84 12.83
C VAL A 385 -6.39 0.49 13.30
N LEU A 386 -7.36 0.52 12.39
CA LEU A 386 -8.77 0.22 12.66
C LEU A 386 -8.97 -1.25 12.97
N SER A 387 -9.89 -1.56 13.87
CA SER A 387 -10.39 -2.90 14.13
C SER A 387 -11.38 -3.38 13.05
N GLY A 388 -11.70 -4.68 13.09
CA GLY A 388 -12.81 -5.27 12.34
C GLY A 388 -12.50 -5.64 10.90
N HIS A 389 -11.23 -5.60 10.48
CA HIS A 389 -10.83 -6.09 9.15
C HIS A 389 -9.50 -6.85 9.19
N ASN A 390 -9.36 -7.85 8.32
CA ASN A 390 -8.15 -8.63 8.16
C ASN A 390 -7.56 -8.41 6.78
N SER A 391 -6.60 -7.50 6.68
CA SER A 391 -6.03 -7.07 5.40
C SER A 391 -5.32 -8.17 4.60
N ILE A 392 -4.87 -9.23 5.26
CA ILE A 392 -4.23 -10.39 4.61
C ILE A 392 -5.29 -11.34 4.07
N LYS A 393 -6.27 -11.71 4.89
CA LYS A 393 -7.33 -12.65 4.51
C LYS A 393 -8.25 -12.08 3.43
N HIS A 394 -8.71 -10.84 3.62
CA HIS A 394 -9.67 -10.23 2.71
C HIS A 394 -9.03 -9.52 1.52
N ALA A 395 -7.71 -9.27 1.55
CA ALA A 395 -7.04 -8.41 0.57
C ALA A 395 -7.79 -7.09 0.37
N ASP A 396 -7.91 -6.30 1.44
CA ASP A 396 -8.64 -5.03 1.50
C ASP A 396 -7.82 -3.86 2.03
N GLY A 397 -6.61 -4.13 2.56
CA GLY A 397 -5.85 -3.17 3.36
C GLY A 397 -5.51 -1.86 2.66
N THR A 398 -5.25 -1.87 1.35
CA THR A 398 -4.99 -0.63 0.60
C THR A 398 -6.27 0.16 0.34
N GLY A 399 -7.37 -0.52 0.05
CA GLY A 399 -8.69 0.10 -0.08
C GLY A 399 -9.17 0.71 1.25
N VAL A 400 -9.09 -0.03 2.35
CA VAL A 400 -9.39 0.50 3.70
C VAL A 400 -8.53 1.75 3.97
N SER A 401 -7.23 1.70 3.64
CA SER A 401 -6.33 2.84 3.85
C SER A 401 -6.72 4.08 3.04
N LEU A 402 -7.09 3.92 1.77
CA LEU A 402 -7.46 5.02 0.88
C LEU A 402 -8.85 5.57 1.23
N LEU A 403 -9.84 4.68 1.38
CA LEU A 403 -11.23 5.10 1.49
C LEU A 403 -11.57 5.69 2.86
N THR A 404 -11.04 5.12 3.96
CA THR A 404 -11.21 5.72 5.29
C THR A 404 -10.54 7.08 5.39
N ALA A 405 -9.37 7.24 4.75
CA ALA A 405 -8.66 8.52 4.72
C ALA A 405 -9.46 9.60 3.97
N LEU A 406 -10.00 9.28 2.81
CA LEU A 406 -10.84 10.19 2.02
C LEU A 406 -12.14 10.51 2.75
N TYR A 407 -12.77 9.51 3.37
CA TYR A 407 -14.02 9.68 4.11
C TYR A 407 -13.85 10.64 5.30
N VAL A 408 -12.84 10.40 6.14
CA VAL A 408 -12.58 11.25 7.32
C VAL A 408 -12.16 12.66 6.89
N ALA A 409 -11.32 12.80 5.85
CA ALA A 409 -10.94 14.13 5.34
C ALA A 409 -12.16 14.94 4.86
N LYS A 410 -13.12 14.30 4.20
CA LYS A 410 -14.40 14.94 3.83
C LYS A 410 -15.22 15.36 5.03
N LYS A 411 -15.32 14.52 6.05
CA LYS A 411 -16.02 14.83 7.31
C LYS A 411 -15.43 16.10 7.97
N ILE A 412 -14.10 16.15 8.08
CA ILE A 412 -13.39 17.29 8.68
C ILE A 412 -13.61 18.60 7.88
N THR A 413 -13.66 18.51 6.55
CA THR A 413 -13.84 19.71 5.71
C THR A 413 -15.29 20.15 5.53
N GLY A 414 -16.27 19.38 6.02
CA GLY A 414 -17.69 19.66 5.84
C GLY A 414 -18.16 19.61 4.37
N LYS A 415 -17.36 19.06 3.48
CA LYS A 415 -17.68 18.87 2.06
C LYS A 415 -18.21 17.44 1.86
N GLY A 416 -19.37 17.17 2.47
CA GLY A 416 -20.10 15.93 2.34
C GLY A 416 -20.95 15.87 1.08
#